data_ec77b8db38751107f1bb05f7897f766a
#
_entry.id   ec77b8db38751107f1bb05f7897f766a
#
_cell.length_a   1.000
_cell.length_b   1.000
_cell.length_c   1.000
_cell.angle_alpha   90.00
_cell.angle_beta   90.00
_cell.angle_gamma   90.00
#
_symmetry.space_group_name_H-M   'P 1'
#
loop_
_entity.id
_entity.type
_entity.pdbx_description
1 polymer ?
#
loop_
_entity_poly.entity_id
_entity_poly.type
_entity_poly.pdbx_seq_one_letter_code
_entity_poly.pdbx_strand_id
1 'polypeptide(L)'
;MNWEVIVVYVILVTAVVLFVTDRVRTDIVGMLIISVLGLLGILEPKELLQGFSNQALVTIAAMFVLSAALMRSGLVAALSGKLTDLSKGSPVRFLALSLCAVCFMSAFINNTPVVVVFIPAVLTVCSRLGQSPSKFLMPISFASMLGGSATLIGTSSNILVSSLSAEAGYGEIGMFEFTVLGGVIVVVGMIYLILFSHRLLPARTTIASTLSAEDVKEYITQVKIGAESHLVGKSLAETPLANAGVRVAELIRGERIQRLEKDNALEEGDILLIRGDLNKILELEREHDIMISTDADARDAEVKRVEMTVFELMVAPDSPLIGRTAQDIRFREDYGVSVFALQRRGRHHQRDITDLELRMGDILLVRGTMEALAKLRGYREFILLEGVHDQVIERHKAPLALGTILAIVGLAAFGVFPISVLALTGAALLVMMKVLTPRDAYRSIDWPVLILIAGMIALGNAMGKTGALDIAAEGLVGTVGQLGPNVTLWIFYFITAALSLLILNKPAAVLCTPLGILLATQLGVDGKPFIMAVAFAASTAMATPMGYQTNLLVYGPGGYNYKDFVYFGLPLNVIIGVIACWLIPIIWPF
;
A
#
# COMPACT_ATOMS: atom_id res chain seq x y z
N MET A 1 -0.22 -42.11 -7.98
CA MET A 1 -0.18 -40.66 -8.23
C MET A 1 0.70 -40.42 -9.43
N ASN A 2 0.16 -39.82 -10.50
CA ASN A 2 0.94 -39.52 -11.70
C ASN A 2 2.04 -38.51 -11.38
N TRP A 3 3.20 -38.60 -12.06
CA TRP A 3 4.31 -37.67 -11.84
C TRP A 3 3.89 -36.20 -12.03
N GLU A 4 2.97 -35.92 -12.95
CA GLU A 4 2.43 -34.58 -13.23
C GLU A 4 1.73 -33.99 -12.04
N VAL A 5 0.92 -34.77 -11.30
CA VAL A 5 0.26 -34.33 -10.05
C VAL A 5 1.29 -33.94 -9.01
N ILE A 6 2.34 -34.75 -8.84
CA ILE A 6 3.41 -34.46 -7.86
C ILE A 6 4.09 -33.16 -8.23
N VAL A 7 4.43 -32.95 -9.49
CA VAL A 7 5.09 -31.75 -9.98
C VAL A 7 4.21 -30.51 -9.77
N VAL A 8 2.92 -30.60 -10.09
CA VAL A 8 1.99 -29.46 -9.89
C VAL A 8 1.86 -29.09 -8.43
N TYR A 9 1.79 -30.07 -7.51
CA TYR A 9 1.82 -29.79 -6.07
C TYR A 9 3.16 -29.19 -5.61
N VAL A 10 4.30 -29.64 -6.16
CA VAL A 10 5.62 -29.06 -5.86
C VAL A 10 5.68 -27.60 -6.33
N ILE A 11 5.16 -27.30 -7.53
CA ILE A 11 5.07 -25.91 -8.04
C ILE A 11 4.19 -25.07 -7.12
N LEU A 12 3.02 -25.58 -6.70
CA LEU A 12 2.11 -24.89 -5.79
C LEU A 12 2.79 -24.57 -4.45
N VAL A 13 3.39 -25.58 -3.82
CA VAL A 13 4.08 -25.40 -2.53
C VAL A 13 5.25 -24.42 -2.66
N THR A 14 6.03 -24.54 -3.74
CA THR A 14 7.15 -23.62 -4.01
C THR A 14 6.64 -22.19 -4.20
N ALA A 15 5.56 -21.98 -4.95
CA ALA A 15 4.95 -20.67 -5.13
C ALA A 15 4.48 -20.09 -3.77
N VAL A 16 3.81 -20.88 -2.93
CA VAL A 16 3.39 -20.47 -1.58
C VAL A 16 4.61 -20.06 -0.72
N VAL A 17 5.67 -20.86 -0.72
CA VAL A 17 6.90 -20.57 0.02
C VAL A 17 7.54 -19.27 -0.49
N LEU A 18 7.59 -19.04 -1.80
CA LEU A 18 8.13 -17.81 -2.38
C LEU A 18 7.29 -16.59 -2.00
N PHE A 19 5.96 -16.70 -1.99
CA PHE A 19 5.08 -15.61 -1.54
C PHE A 19 5.25 -15.30 -0.05
N VAL A 20 5.33 -16.33 0.80
CA VAL A 20 5.50 -16.15 2.26
C VAL A 20 6.87 -15.56 2.61
N THR A 21 7.92 -15.98 1.90
CA THR A 21 9.28 -15.49 2.17
C THR A 21 9.57 -14.12 1.58
N ASP A 22 8.74 -13.65 0.63
CA ASP A 22 8.88 -12.37 -0.09
C ASP A 22 10.30 -12.15 -0.68
N ARG A 23 10.95 -13.26 -1.07
CA ARG A 23 12.31 -13.22 -1.64
C ARG A 23 12.32 -12.94 -3.13
N VAL A 24 11.22 -13.22 -3.80
CA VAL A 24 11.05 -13.07 -5.26
C VAL A 24 9.79 -12.27 -5.51
N ARG A 25 9.85 -11.32 -6.43
CA ARG A 25 8.70 -10.52 -6.83
C ARG A 25 7.57 -11.41 -7.34
N THR A 26 6.34 -11.05 -7.02
CA THR A 26 5.14 -11.86 -7.33
C THR A 26 4.92 -12.08 -8.81
N ASP A 27 5.27 -11.12 -9.67
CA ASP A 27 5.23 -11.24 -11.13
C ASP A 27 6.22 -12.29 -11.65
N ILE A 28 7.43 -12.31 -11.09
CA ILE A 28 8.44 -13.32 -11.45
C ILE A 28 7.96 -14.72 -11.06
N VAL A 29 7.32 -14.87 -9.90
CA VAL A 29 6.73 -16.16 -9.50
C VAL A 29 5.65 -16.60 -10.50
N GLY A 30 4.78 -15.68 -10.95
CA GLY A 30 3.79 -15.97 -11.99
C GLY A 30 4.43 -16.40 -13.31
N MET A 31 5.49 -15.71 -13.75
CA MET A 31 6.25 -16.09 -14.96
C MET A 31 6.93 -17.46 -14.81
N LEU A 32 7.52 -17.75 -13.65
CA LEU A 32 8.16 -19.05 -13.38
C LEU A 32 7.14 -20.19 -13.44
N ILE A 33 5.94 -19.99 -12.88
CA ILE A 33 4.86 -20.99 -12.95
C ILE A 33 4.55 -21.32 -14.43
N ILE A 34 4.28 -20.30 -15.26
CA ILE A 34 3.99 -20.46 -16.68
C ILE A 34 5.15 -21.19 -17.38
N SER A 35 6.38 -20.75 -17.14
CA SER A 35 7.58 -21.29 -17.79
C SER A 35 7.81 -22.75 -17.42
N VAL A 36 7.71 -23.11 -16.15
CA VAL A 36 7.94 -24.49 -15.67
C VAL A 36 6.85 -25.42 -16.19
N LEU A 37 5.57 -25.02 -16.15
CA LEU A 37 4.46 -25.82 -16.68
C LEU A 37 4.62 -26.08 -18.19
N GLY A 38 5.09 -25.08 -18.94
CA GLY A 38 5.35 -25.19 -20.36
C GLY A 38 6.55 -26.08 -20.71
N LEU A 39 7.68 -25.89 -20.02
CA LEU A 39 8.90 -26.68 -20.25
C LEU A 39 8.71 -28.17 -19.91
N LEU A 40 7.86 -28.47 -18.93
CA LEU A 40 7.53 -29.84 -18.56
C LEU A 40 6.41 -30.45 -19.43
N GLY A 41 5.82 -29.69 -20.36
CA GLY A 41 4.78 -30.15 -21.25
C GLY A 41 3.44 -30.49 -20.59
N ILE A 42 3.20 -30.01 -19.37
CA ILE A 42 1.95 -30.23 -18.60
C ILE A 42 0.79 -29.51 -19.28
N LEU A 43 1.03 -28.30 -19.76
CA LEU A 43 0.07 -27.49 -20.51
C LEU A 43 0.59 -27.18 -21.90
N GLU A 44 -0.33 -27.13 -22.87
CA GLU A 44 -0.03 -26.66 -24.22
C GLU A 44 0.18 -25.13 -24.23
N PRO A 45 0.93 -24.57 -25.21
CA PRO A 45 1.18 -23.14 -25.31
C PRO A 45 -0.09 -22.28 -25.28
N LYS A 46 -1.19 -22.76 -25.86
CA LYS A 46 -2.49 -22.07 -25.85
C LYS A 46 -3.10 -22.05 -24.46
N GLU A 47 -3.02 -23.16 -23.73
CA GLU A 47 -3.53 -23.27 -22.35
C GLU A 47 -2.69 -22.40 -21.37
N LEU A 48 -1.36 -22.38 -21.55
CA LEU A 48 -0.45 -21.55 -20.75
C LEU A 48 -0.76 -20.06 -20.84
N LEU A 49 -1.09 -19.58 -22.05
CA LEU A 49 -1.32 -18.17 -22.31
C LEU A 49 -2.78 -17.77 -22.16
N GLN A 50 -3.68 -18.71 -21.89
CA GLN A 50 -5.12 -18.45 -21.70
C GLN A 50 -5.38 -17.41 -20.59
N GLY A 51 -4.55 -17.40 -19.53
CA GLY A 51 -4.64 -16.41 -18.46
C GLY A 51 -4.53 -14.97 -18.95
N PHE A 52 -3.72 -14.70 -19.97
CA PHE A 52 -3.57 -13.35 -20.55
C PHE A 52 -4.77 -12.89 -21.40
N SER A 53 -5.56 -13.81 -21.91
CA SER A 53 -6.80 -13.53 -22.66
C SER A 53 -8.06 -13.60 -21.78
N ASN A 54 -7.90 -13.82 -20.45
CA ASN A 54 -9.00 -13.88 -19.52
C ASN A 54 -9.68 -12.52 -19.36
N GLN A 55 -11.02 -12.52 -19.38
CA GLN A 55 -11.85 -11.32 -19.32
C GLN A 55 -11.63 -10.51 -18.02
N ALA A 56 -11.36 -11.18 -16.90
CA ALA A 56 -11.05 -10.52 -15.63
C ALA A 56 -9.76 -9.71 -15.72
N LEU A 57 -8.74 -10.20 -16.42
CA LEU A 57 -7.47 -9.47 -16.57
C LEU A 57 -7.68 -8.12 -17.25
N VAL A 58 -8.44 -8.12 -18.35
CA VAL A 58 -8.79 -6.90 -19.10
C VAL A 58 -9.61 -5.94 -18.23
N THR A 59 -10.59 -6.48 -17.50
CA THR A 59 -11.41 -5.70 -16.58
C THR A 59 -10.56 -5.04 -15.48
N ILE A 60 -9.67 -5.80 -14.85
CA ILE A 60 -8.79 -5.29 -13.78
C ILE A 60 -7.85 -4.21 -14.34
N ALA A 61 -7.27 -4.41 -15.52
CA ALA A 61 -6.42 -3.42 -16.17
C ALA A 61 -7.19 -2.10 -16.43
N ALA A 62 -8.41 -2.19 -16.97
CA ALA A 62 -9.27 -1.04 -17.19
C ALA A 62 -9.66 -0.34 -15.87
N MET A 63 -9.95 -1.10 -14.81
CA MET A 63 -10.26 -0.55 -13.48
C MET A 63 -9.08 0.21 -12.86
N PHE A 64 -7.84 -0.20 -13.10
CA PHE A 64 -6.67 0.60 -12.68
C PHE A 64 -6.64 1.96 -13.39
N VAL A 65 -6.95 2.01 -14.68
CA VAL A 65 -7.02 3.27 -15.45
C VAL A 65 -8.15 4.17 -14.91
N LEU A 66 -9.33 3.63 -14.67
CA LEU A 66 -10.47 4.36 -14.11
C LEU A 66 -10.16 4.92 -12.71
N SER A 67 -9.53 4.11 -11.86
CA SER A 67 -9.09 4.53 -10.52
C SER A 67 -8.06 5.67 -10.60
N ALA A 68 -7.10 5.59 -11.52
CA ALA A 68 -6.10 6.65 -11.72
C ALA A 68 -6.74 7.96 -12.19
N ALA A 69 -7.78 7.91 -13.03
CA ALA A 69 -8.51 9.10 -13.46
C ALA A 69 -9.21 9.79 -12.28
N LEU A 70 -9.85 9.03 -11.38
CA LEU A 70 -10.43 9.58 -10.16
C LEU A 70 -9.39 10.20 -9.24
N MET A 71 -8.26 9.56 -9.08
CA MET A 71 -7.17 10.09 -8.26
C MET A 71 -6.67 11.42 -8.80
N ARG A 72 -6.42 11.49 -10.12
CA ARG A 72 -5.93 12.72 -10.77
C ARG A 72 -6.95 13.86 -10.77
N SER A 73 -8.24 13.53 -10.74
CA SER A 73 -9.30 14.53 -10.61
C SER A 73 -9.30 15.26 -9.27
N GLY A 74 -8.57 14.76 -8.27
CA GLY A 74 -8.49 15.33 -6.93
C GLY A 74 -9.76 15.19 -6.09
N LEU A 75 -10.74 14.43 -6.58
CA LEU A 75 -12.00 14.20 -5.87
C LEU A 75 -11.76 13.60 -4.49
N VAL A 76 -10.88 12.59 -4.42
CA VAL A 76 -10.53 11.89 -3.18
C VAL A 76 -9.84 12.84 -2.19
N ALA A 77 -8.90 13.66 -2.68
CA ALA A 77 -8.20 14.64 -1.87
C ALA A 77 -9.14 15.76 -1.37
N ALA A 78 -10.05 16.24 -2.22
CA ALA A 78 -11.04 17.24 -1.84
C ALA A 78 -12.01 16.71 -0.76
N LEU A 79 -12.41 15.44 -0.86
CA LEU A 79 -13.26 14.80 0.15
C LEU A 79 -12.52 14.70 1.48
N SER A 80 -11.26 14.24 1.47
CA SER A 80 -10.43 14.14 2.67
C SER A 80 -10.29 15.50 3.39
N GLY A 81 -10.06 16.61 2.67
CA GLY A 81 -10.03 17.96 3.24
C GLY A 81 -11.35 18.34 3.92
N LYS A 82 -12.49 18.12 3.24
CA LYS A 82 -13.82 18.39 3.82
C LYS A 82 -14.13 17.58 5.08
N LEU A 83 -13.66 16.32 5.15
CA LEU A 83 -13.86 15.48 6.33
C LEU A 83 -13.14 16.04 7.55
N THR A 84 -11.97 16.64 7.36
CA THR A 84 -11.24 17.34 8.43
C THR A 84 -12.07 18.47 9.00
N ASP A 85 -12.65 19.32 8.16
CA ASP A 85 -13.49 20.44 8.57
C ASP A 85 -14.78 19.97 9.27
N LEU A 86 -15.43 18.94 8.72
CA LEU A 86 -16.66 18.35 9.28
C LEU A 86 -16.45 17.68 10.64
N SER A 87 -15.23 17.20 10.91
CA SER A 87 -14.90 16.55 12.18
C SER A 87 -14.94 17.51 13.38
N LYS A 88 -14.88 18.82 13.14
CA LYS A 88 -14.88 19.87 14.18
C LYS A 88 -13.91 19.58 15.33
N GLY A 89 -12.74 19.04 15.01
CA GLY A 89 -11.69 18.72 16.00
C GLY A 89 -11.95 17.48 16.86
N SER A 90 -13.01 16.71 16.61
CA SER A 90 -13.27 15.47 17.36
C SER A 90 -12.59 14.26 16.70
N PRO A 91 -11.65 13.56 17.37
CA PRO A 91 -10.97 12.39 16.81
C PRO A 91 -11.92 11.26 16.42
N VAL A 92 -12.93 11.00 17.25
CA VAL A 92 -13.91 9.92 16.99
C VAL A 92 -14.79 10.23 15.78
N ARG A 93 -15.21 11.51 15.64
CA ARG A 93 -15.98 11.93 14.45
C ARG A 93 -15.13 11.86 13.19
N PHE A 94 -13.88 12.29 13.25
CA PHE A 94 -12.94 12.18 12.14
C PHE A 94 -12.74 10.73 11.72
N LEU A 95 -12.53 9.81 12.68
CA LEU A 95 -12.43 8.38 12.41
C LEU A 95 -13.69 7.87 11.71
N ALA A 96 -14.87 8.08 12.30
CA ALA A 96 -16.14 7.56 11.76
C ALA A 96 -16.42 8.08 10.34
N LEU A 97 -16.25 9.39 10.12
CA LEU A 97 -16.44 10.00 8.81
C LEU A 97 -15.45 9.48 7.77
N SER A 98 -14.17 9.33 8.16
CA SER A 98 -13.13 8.79 7.28
C SER A 98 -13.39 7.33 6.92
N LEU A 99 -13.79 6.49 7.90
CA LEU A 99 -14.13 5.10 7.67
C LEU A 99 -15.33 4.96 6.71
N CYS A 100 -16.40 5.76 6.90
CA CYS A 100 -17.55 5.77 6.02
C CYS A 100 -17.18 6.19 4.59
N ALA A 101 -16.37 7.26 4.46
CA ALA A 101 -15.93 7.74 3.15
C ALA A 101 -15.06 6.73 2.42
N VAL A 102 -14.07 6.15 3.12
CA VAL A 102 -13.17 5.14 2.57
C VAL A 102 -13.94 3.89 2.16
N CYS A 103 -14.83 3.39 3.02
CA CYS A 103 -15.66 2.23 2.74
C CYS A 103 -16.54 2.45 1.49
N PHE A 104 -17.23 3.59 1.43
CA PHE A 104 -18.05 3.94 0.27
C PHE A 104 -17.24 4.06 -1.01
N MET A 105 -16.11 4.74 -0.97
CA MET A 105 -15.25 4.89 -2.14
C MET A 105 -14.65 3.56 -2.60
N SER A 106 -14.22 2.72 -1.67
CA SER A 106 -13.63 1.42 -1.98
C SER A 106 -14.65 0.42 -2.55
N ALA A 107 -15.94 0.65 -2.39
CA ALA A 107 -16.96 -0.15 -3.08
C ALA A 107 -16.92 0.03 -4.61
N PHE A 108 -16.39 1.15 -5.12
CA PHE A 108 -16.38 1.48 -6.55
C PHE A 108 -14.99 1.75 -7.11
N ILE A 109 -13.99 1.89 -6.27
CA ILE A 109 -12.60 2.19 -6.61
C ILE A 109 -11.74 1.14 -5.92
N ASN A 110 -10.65 0.72 -6.57
CA ASN A 110 -9.70 -0.20 -5.94
C ASN A 110 -9.20 0.37 -4.60
N ASN A 111 -9.06 -0.50 -3.60
CA ASN A 111 -8.71 -0.17 -2.22
C ASN A 111 -7.38 0.60 -2.09
N THR A 112 -6.35 0.17 -2.83
CA THR A 112 -4.99 0.72 -2.73
C THR A 112 -4.93 2.22 -2.99
N PRO A 113 -5.43 2.77 -4.11
CA PRO A 113 -5.45 4.21 -4.35
C PRO A 113 -6.19 5.01 -3.27
N VAL A 114 -7.32 4.49 -2.78
CA VAL A 114 -8.11 5.17 -1.75
C VAL A 114 -7.29 5.32 -0.47
N VAL A 115 -6.69 4.24 0.02
CA VAL A 115 -5.88 4.26 1.24
C VAL A 115 -4.67 5.17 1.10
N VAL A 116 -3.96 5.13 -0.05
CA VAL A 116 -2.80 5.99 -0.32
C VAL A 116 -3.12 7.48 -0.12
N VAL A 117 -4.28 7.94 -0.60
CA VAL A 117 -4.67 9.36 -0.44
C VAL A 117 -5.06 9.69 0.99
N PHE A 118 -5.66 8.75 1.71
CA PHE A 118 -6.06 9.00 3.10
C PHE A 118 -4.89 8.98 4.08
N ILE A 119 -3.78 8.28 3.80
CA ILE A 119 -2.61 8.26 4.69
C ILE A 119 -2.11 9.66 5.04
N PRO A 120 -1.72 10.53 4.07
CA PRO A 120 -1.22 11.87 4.38
C PRO A 120 -2.24 12.73 5.11
N ALA A 121 -3.53 12.63 4.71
CA ALA A 121 -4.60 13.37 5.36
C ALA A 121 -4.76 13.00 6.83
N VAL A 122 -4.72 11.70 7.13
CA VAL A 122 -4.77 11.19 8.51
C VAL A 122 -3.58 11.66 9.31
N LEU A 123 -2.37 11.58 8.75
CA LEU A 123 -1.15 12.05 9.40
C LEU A 123 -1.26 13.54 9.77
N THR A 124 -1.72 14.37 8.81
CA THR A 124 -1.91 15.81 9.03
C THR A 124 -2.94 16.10 10.13
N VAL A 125 -4.08 15.39 10.13
CA VAL A 125 -5.12 15.60 11.14
C VAL A 125 -4.67 15.09 12.51
N CYS A 126 -4.03 13.93 12.56
CA CYS A 126 -3.49 13.38 13.80
C CYS A 126 -2.46 14.32 14.43
N SER A 127 -1.58 14.90 13.61
CA SER A 127 -0.64 15.92 14.04
C SER A 127 -1.35 17.14 14.67
N ARG A 128 -2.36 17.71 13.99
CA ARG A 128 -3.13 18.86 14.51
C ARG A 128 -3.91 18.56 15.78
N LEU A 129 -4.39 17.32 15.95
CA LEU A 129 -5.19 16.91 17.09
C LEU A 129 -4.36 16.27 18.22
N GLY A 130 -3.04 16.18 18.10
CA GLY A 130 -2.18 15.47 19.05
C GLY A 130 -2.53 14.00 19.22
N GLN A 131 -3.03 13.35 18.15
CA GLN A 131 -3.44 11.95 18.16
C GLN A 131 -2.42 11.06 17.47
N SER A 132 -2.32 9.80 17.93
CA SER A 132 -1.45 8.81 17.28
C SER A 132 -2.07 8.29 15.97
N PRO A 133 -1.36 8.37 14.82
CA PRO A 133 -1.83 7.85 13.55
C PRO A 133 -2.18 6.35 13.58
N SER A 134 -1.54 5.58 14.46
CA SER A 134 -1.78 4.16 14.62
C SER A 134 -3.23 3.81 15.01
N LYS A 135 -3.99 4.73 15.58
CA LYS A 135 -5.39 4.51 15.92
C LYS A 135 -6.35 4.73 14.74
N PHE A 136 -5.86 5.26 13.61
CA PHE A 136 -6.66 5.63 12.45
C PHE A 136 -6.29 4.84 11.20
N LEU A 137 -5.00 4.63 10.93
CA LEU A 137 -4.52 4.09 9.66
C LEU A 137 -4.93 2.63 9.42
N MET A 138 -4.78 1.74 10.40
CA MET A 138 -5.23 0.34 10.27
C MET A 138 -6.76 0.23 10.11
N PRO A 139 -7.59 0.92 10.91
CA PRO A 139 -9.03 0.98 10.66
C PRO A 139 -9.40 1.45 9.25
N ILE A 140 -8.69 2.44 8.70
CA ILE A 140 -8.90 2.92 7.33
C ILE A 140 -8.58 1.84 6.30
N SER A 141 -7.46 1.12 6.46
CA SER A 141 -7.15 -0.03 5.61
C SER A 141 -8.26 -1.08 5.66
N PHE A 142 -8.73 -1.43 6.85
CA PHE A 142 -9.79 -2.43 7.00
C PHE A 142 -11.13 -1.94 6.45
N ALA A 143 -11.48 -0.67 6.64
CA ALA A 143 -12.70 -0.08 6.05
C ALA A 143 -12.66 -0.13 4.51
N SER A 144 -11.48 0.05 3.90
CA SER A 144 -11.34 -0.10 2.45
C SER A 144 -11.59 -1.54 2.00
N MET A 145 -11.11 -2.52 2.74
CA MET A 145 -11.34 -3.94 2.44
C MET A 145 -12.82 -4.33 2.59
N LEU A 146 -13.48 -3.85 3.66
CA LEU A 146 -14.92 -4.05 3.88
C LEU A 146 -15.74 -3.45 2.73
N GLY A 147 -15.46 -2.19 2.36
CA GLY A 147 -16.13 -1.54 1.23
C GLY A 147 -15.88 -2.28 -0.09
N GLY A 148 -14.62 -2.67 -0.33
CA GLY A 148 -14.24 -3.42 -1.52
C GLY A 148 -14.94 -4.78 -1.66
N SER A 149 -15.26 -5.45 -0.55
CA SER A 149 -15.99 -6.73 -0.58
C SER A 149 -17.49 -6.60 -0.87
N ALA A 150 -18.05 -5.38 -0.82
CA ALA A 150 -19.50 -5.17 -0.97
C ALA A 150 -19.99 -5.10 -2.43
N THR A 151 -19.09 -5.01 -3.42
CA THR A 151 -19.46 -4.97 -4.85
C THR A 151 -18.49 -5.80 -5.69
N LEU A 152 -18.89 -6.09 -6.92
CA LEU A 152 -18.03 -6.81 -7.87
C LEU A 152 -16.71 -6.08 -8.18
N ILE A 153 -16.76 -4.76 -8.35
CA ILE A 153 -15.60 -3.95 -8.81
C ILE A 153 -14.74 -3.41 -7.66
N GLY A 154 -15.21 -3.47 -6.43
CA GLY A 154 -14.48 -2.92 -5.28
C GLY A 154 -13.15 -3.63 -5.02
N THR A 155 -13.04 -4.92 -5.34
CA THR A 155 -11.78 -5.67 -5.26
C THR A 155 -11.58 -6.57 -6.47
N SER A 156 -10.34 -6.66 -6.93
CA SER A 156 -9.99 -7.51 -8.08
C SER A 156 -10.19 -9.01 -7.82
N SER A 157 -10.17 -9.46 -6.57
CA SER A 157 -10.50 -10.85 -6.24
C SER A 157 -11.95 -11.22 -6.58
N ASN A 158 -12.92 -10.32 -6.39
CA ASN A 158 -14.31 -10.56 -6.76
C ASN A 158 -14.48 -10.70 -8.28
N ILE A 159 -13.77 -9.86 -9.05
CA ILE A 159 -13.77 -9.92 -10.53
C ILE A 159 -13.20 -11.26 -10.98
N LEU A 160 -12.11 -11.72 -10.36
CA LEU A 160 -11.49 -13.02 -10.66
C LEU A 160 -12.44 -14.18 -10.36
N VAL A 161 -13.05 -14.19 -9.19
CA VAL A 161 -14.02 -15.23 -8.80
C VAL A 161 -15.21 -15.24 -9.76
N SER A 162 -15.72 -14.07 -10.16
CA SER A 162 -16.81 -13.94 -11.13
C SER A 162 -16.43 -14.52 -12.50
N SER A 163 -15.24 -14.23 -12.99
CA SER A 163 -14.75 -14.79 -14.28
C SER A 163 -14.61 -16.31 -14.22
N LEU A 164 -14.02 -16.85 -13.15
CA LEU A 164 -13.87 -18.29 -12.96
C LEU A 164 -15.22 -18.99 -12.78
N SER A 165 -16.19 -18.32 -12.13
CA SER A 165 -17.58 -18.79 -12.02
C SER A 165 -18.24 -18.91 -13.41
N ALA A 166 -18.06 -17.91 -14.27
CA ALA A 166 -18.59 -17.91 -15.63
C ALA A 166 -17.94 -18.99 -16.50
N GLU A 167 -16.59 -19.16 -16.43
CA GLU A 167 -15.87 -20.22 -17.14
C GLU A 167 -16.33 -21.63 -16.72
N ALA A 168 -16.70 -21.81 -15.46
CA ALA A 168 -17.20 -23.07 -14.92
C ALA A 168 -18.72 -23.28 -15.18
N GLY A 169 -19.40 -22.36 -15.87
CA GLY A 169 -20.82 -22.50 -16.25
C GLY A 169 -21.82 -21.99 -15.23
N TYR A 170 -21.38 -21.40 -14.11
CA TYR A 170 -22.26 -20.79 -13.09
C TYR A 170 -22.68 -19.36 -13.42
N GLY A 171 -22.21 -18.80 -14.55
CA GLY A 171 -22.48 -17.45 -15.00
C GLY A 171 -21.63 -16.38 -14.31
N GLU A 172 -21.69 -15.15 -14.85
CA GLU A 172 -21.07 -13.98 -14.23
C GLU A 172 -21.83 -13.57 -12.97
N ILE A 173 -21.09 -13.14 -11.93
CA ILE A 173 -21.69 -12.62 -10.71
C ILE A 173 -22.08 -11.15 -10.95
N GLY A 174 -23.32 -10.81 -10.63
CA GLY A 174 -23.85 -9.46 -10.84
C GLY A 174 -23.12 -8.39 -10.01
N MET A 175 -23.15 -7.15 -10.51
CA MET A 175 -22.47 -5.98 -9.90
C MET A 175 -22.75 -5.83 -8.40
N PHE A 176 -24.01 -5.97 -7.99
CA PHE A 176 -24.49 -5.81 -6.63
C PHE A 176 -24.89 -7.12 -5.93
N GLU A 177 -24.57 -8.25 -6.52
CA GLU A 177 -24.88 -9.56 -5.92
C GLU A 177 -24.11 -9.76 -4.59
N PHE A 178 -22.91 -9.21 -4.50
CA PHE A 178 -22.13 -9.17 -3.26
C PHE A 178 -22.74 -8.28 -2.17
N THR A 179 -23.61 -7.31 -2.55
CA THR A 179 -24.01 -6.20 -1.67
C THR A 179 -24.86 -6.66 -0.49
N VAL A 180 -25.66 -7.71 -0.66
CA VAL A 180 -26.54 -8.19 0.42
C VAL A 180 -25.70 -8.68 1.61
N LEU A 181 -24.78 -9.62 1.39
CA LEU A 181 -23.90 -10.12 2.43
C LEU A 181 -22.82 -9.08 2.77
N GLY A 182 -22.22 -8.45 1.77
CA GLY A 182 -21.21 -7.41 1.95
C GLY A 182 -21.72 -6.23 2.77
N GLY A 183 -22.97 -5.83 2.58
CA GLY A 183 -23.61 -4.78 3.39
C GLY A 183 -23.69 -5.14 4.88
N VAL A 184 -24.04 -6.37 5.21
CA VAL A 184 -24.04 -6.86 6.60
C VAL A 184 -22.61 -6.85 7.16
N ILE A 185 -21.65 -7.35 6.39
CA ILE A 185 -20.24 -7.36 6.77
C ILE A 185 -19.71 -5.94 6.98
N VAL A 186 -20.05 -5.00 6.11
CA VAL A 186 -19.71 -3.57 6.24
C VAL A 186 -20.26 -3.01 7.55
N VAL A 187 -21.54 -3.19 7.83
CA VAL A 187 -22.18 -2.65 9.05
C VAL A 187 -21.49 -3.20 10.30
N VAL A 188 -21.34 -4.53 10.40
CA VAL A 188 -20.71 -5.16 11.57
C VAL A 188 -19.23 -4.75 11.68
N GLY A 189 -18.51 -4.77 10.57
CA GLY A 189 -17.10 -4.36 10.54
C GLY A 189 -16.92 -2.91 10.94
N MET A 190 -17.75 -1.98 10.44
CA MET A 190 -17.69 -0.57 10.80
C MET A 190 -17.96 -0.34 12.29
N ILE A 191 -18.95 -1.03 12.86
CA ILE A 191 -19.23 -1.00 14.30
C ILE A 191 -17.99 -1.47 15.07
N TYR A 192 -17.39 -2.59 14.67
CA TYR A 192 -16.17 -3.10 15.27
C TYR A 192 -15.02 -2.08 15.20
N LEU A 193 -14.77 -1.51 14.02
CA LEU A 193 -13.69 -0.54 13.82
C LEU A 193 -13.88 0.71 14.67
N ILE A 194 -15.09 1.25 14.77
CA ILE A 194 -15.36 2.47 15.57
C ILE A 194 -15.21 2.18 17.07
N LEU A 195 -15.73 1.05 17.55
CA LEU A 195 -15.74 0.73 18.98
C LEU A 195 -14.37 0.29 19.51
N PHE A 196 -13.63 -0.48 18.74
CA PHE A 196 -12.44 -1.16 19.23
C PHE A 196 -11.11 -0.53 18.78
N SER A 197 -11.08 0.35 17.76
CA SER A 197 -9.83 0.96 17.29
C SER A 197 -9.07 1.71 18.39
N HIS A 198 -9.76 2.51 19.17
CA HIS A 198 -9.13 3.29 20.24
C HIS A 198 -8.71 2.44 21.44
N ARG A 199 -9.34 1.28 21.67
CA ARG A 199 -9.08 0.40 22.81
C ARG A 199 -8.01 -0.64 22.54
N LEU A 200 -8.06 -1.28 21.36
CA LEU A 200 -7.17 -2.41 21.03
C LEU A 200 -5.88 -1.97 20.32
N LEU A 201 -5.93 -0.86 19.56
CA LEU A 201 -4.73 -0.39 18.87
C LEU A 201 -3.83 0.41 19.81
N PRO A 202 -2.53 0.11 19.84
CA PRO A 202 -1.57 0.86 20.66
C PRO A 202 -1.39 2.27 20.11
N ALA A 203 -1.24 3.26 21.00
CA ALA A 203 -0.80 4.59 20.61
C ALA A 203 0.71 4.54 20.35
N ARG A 204 1.11 4.59 19.09
CA ARG A 204 2.51 4.63 18.70
C ARG A 204 2.84 6.00 18.12
N THR A 205 3.95 6.54 18.56
CA THR A 205 4.53 7.76 17.97
C THR A 205 5.31 7.35 16.74
N THR A 206 4.96 7.93 15.60
CA THR A 206 5.78 7.86 14.37
C THR A 206 6.62 9.13 14.27
N ILE A 207 7.67 9.13 13.43
CA ILE A 207 8.45 10.37 13.18
C ILE A 207 7.50 11.47 12.73
N ALA A 208 6.55 11.20 11.86
CA ALA A 208 5.56 12.15 11.40
C ALA A 208 4.71 12.74 12.53
N SER A 209 4.42 12.00 13.61
CA SER A 209 3.67 12.50 14.77
C SER A 209 4.55 13.21 15.80
N THR A 210 5.85 12.91 15.84
CA THR A 210 6.82 13.56 16.74
C THR A 210 7.31 14.89 16.13
N LEU A 211 7.11 15.08 14.82
CA LEU A 211 7.49 16.28 14.09
C LEU A 211 6.42 17.39 14.12
N SER A 212 5.35 17.22 14.89
CA SER A 212 4.28 18.22 14.99
C SER A 212 4.60 19.28 16.04
N ALA A 213 4.81 20.43 15.54
CA ALA A 213 4.46 21.79 15.98
C ALA A 213 5.09 22.39 17.24
N GLU A 214 5.58 21.71 18.26
CA GLU A 214 6.15 22.42 19.44
C GLU A 214 7.36 21.76 20.12
N ASP A 215 7.73 20.53 19.75
CA ASP A 215 9.01 19.97 20.20
C ASP A 215 10.11 20.41 19.23
N VAL A 216 11.02 21.20 19.75
CA VAL A 216 12.23 21.73 19.13
C VAL A 216 12.87 20.68 18.22
N LYS A 217 12.70 20.84 16.90
CA LYS A 217 13.41 20.05 15.90
C LYS A 217 14.90 20.34 16.05
N GLU A 218 15.63 19.49 16.76
CA GLU A 218 17.08 19.58 16.77
C GLU A 218 17.59 19.12 15.39
N TYR A 219 18.00 20.05 14.58
CA TYR A 219 18.67 19.80 13.32
C TYR A 219 20.18 19.63 13.56
N ILE A 220 20.79 18.71 12.83
CA ILE A 220 22.25 18.61 12.77
C ILE A 220 22.65 19.24 11.44
N THR A 221 23.44 20.28 11.48
CA THR A 221 23.98 20.94 10.29
C THR A 221 25.46 21.20 10.44
N GLN A 222 26.15 21.31 9.31
CA GLN A 222 27.55 21.70 9.26
C GLN A 222 27.64 23.21 9.04
N VAL A 223 28.40 23.87 9.87
CA VAL A 223 28.66 25.30 9.80
C VAL A 223 30.14 25.50 9.55
N LYS A 224 30.50 26.14 8.46
CA LYS A 224 31.88 26.50 8.15
C LYS A 224 32.17 27.91 8.64
N ILE A 225 33.29 28.05 9.34
CA ILE A 225 33.77 29.35 9.81
C ILE A 225 34.51 30.06 8.69
N GLY A 226 33.96 31.19 8.23
CA GLY A 226 34.57 32.03 7.20
C GLY A 226 35.74 32.87 7.72
N ALA A 227 36.57 33.38 6.80
CA ALA A 227 37.75 34.21 7.11
C ALA A 227 37.38 35.51 7.87
N GLU A 228 36.22 36.10 7.58
CA GLU A 228 35.75 37.36 8.20
C GLU A 228 34.86 37.12 9.42
N SER A 229 34.70 35.88 9.86
CA SER A 229 33.83 35.54 10.98
C SER A 229 34.40 36.05 12.32
N HIS A 230 33.59 36.71 13.08
CA HIS A 230 33.93 37.21 14.44
C HIS A 230 34.20 36.07 15.46
N LEU A 231 34.06 34.79 15.03
CA LEU A 231 34.29 33.61 15.84
C LEU A 231 35.76 33.12 15.76
N VAL A 232 36.53 33.55 14.76
CA VAL A 232 37.93 33.16 14.58
C VAL A 232 38.76 33.63 15.77
N GLY A 233 39.54 32.75 16.36
CA GLY A 233 40.40 33.00 17.50
C GLY A 233 39.73 32.94 18.87
N LYS A 234 38.38 32.75 18.94
CA LYS A 234 37.65 32.61 20.20
C LYS A 234 37.45 31.13 20.56
N SER A 235 37.44 30.84 21.86
CA SER A 235 37.04 29.52 22.34
C SER A 235 35.51 29.35 22.20
N LEU A 236 35.04 28.11 22.05
CA LEU A 236 33.59 27.84 21.92
C LEU A 236 32.78 28.43 23.07
N ALA A 237 33.34 28.45 24.28
CA ALA A 237 32.69 29.00 25.47
C ALA A 237 32.47 30.51 25.39
N GLU A 238 33.31 31.23 24.62
CA GLU A 238 33.25 32.68 24.42
C GLU A 238 32.40 33.09 23.22
N THR A 239 31.90 32.10 22.47
CA THR A 239 31.10 32.34 21.26
C THR A 239 29.59 32.37 21.61
N PRO A 240 28.78 33.10 20.85
CA PRO A 240 27.32 33.07 20.98
C PRO A 240 26.73 31.66 20.82
N LEU A 241 27.45 30.72 20.15
CA LEU A 241 27.04 29.34 19.99
C LEU A 241 26.81 28.62 21.33
N ALA A 242 27.55 28.99 22.38
CA ALA A 242 27.38 28.41 23.71
C ALA A 242 26.03 28.76 24.36
N ASN A 243 25.47 29.93 24.03
CA ASN A 243 24.26 30.49 24.65
C ASN A 243 23.03 30.48 23.71
N ALA A 244 23.20 30.21 22.43
CA ALA A 244 22.13 30.24 21.42
C ALA A 244 21.16 29.04 21.49
N GLY A 245 21.32 28.16 22.47
CA GLY A 245 20.49 26.96 22.59
C GLY A 245 20.75 25.91 21.50
N VAL A 246 21.92 25.96 20.86
CA VAL A 246 22.46 24.95 19.96
C VAL A 246 23.58 24.19 20.66
N ARG A 247 23.74 22.91 20.33
CA ARG A 247 24.85 22.08 20.84
C ARG A 247 25.83 21.83 19.72
N VAL A 248 27.10 22.16 19.90
CA VAL A 248 28.16 21.78 18.99
C VAL A 248 28.57 20.34 19.34
N ALA A 249 28.38 19.42 18.40
CA ALA A 249 28.63 18.00 18.60
C ALA A 249 30.09 17.63 18.30
N GLU A 250 30.65 18.17 17.19
CA GLU A 250 31.99 17.83 16.69
C GLU A 250 32.61 19.03 15.98
N LEU A 251 33.96 19.08 15.98
CA LEU A 251 34.76 20.01 15.20
C LEU A 251 35.53 19.23 14.14
N ILE A 252 35.42 19.61 12.89
CA ILE A 252 36.18 19.05 11.78
C ILE A 252 37.19 20.11 11.33
N ARG A 253 38.48 19.84 11.52
CA ARG A 253 39.57 20.68 11.06
C ARG A 253 40.41 19.92 10.03
N GLY A 254 40.30 20.33 8.75
CA GLY A 254 40.86 19.59 7.62
C GLY A 254 40.20 18.21 7.48
N GLU A 255 41.02 17.12 7.58
CA GLU A 255 40.50 15.74 7.54
C GLU A 255 40.33 15.10 8.92
N ARG A 256 40.53 15.85 10.00
CA ARG A 256 40.52 15.30 11.38
C ARG A 256 39.24 15.74 12.12
N ILE A 257 38.51 14.75 12.60
CA ILE A 257 37.38 14.96 13.52
C ILE A 257 37.97 15.07 14.94
N GLN A 258 37.78 16.20 15.58
CA GLN A 258 38.19 16.45 16.96
C GLN A 258 37.00 16.55 17.87
N ARG A 259 37.07 15.91 19.04
CA ARG A 259 36.08 16.12 20.08
C ARG A 259 36.32 17.52 20.67
N LEU A 260 35.29 18.34 20.67
CA LEU A 260 35.43 19.72 21.15
C LEU A 260 35.72 19.74 22.65
N GLU A 261 36.90 20.23 23.01
CA GLU A 261 37.24 20.67 24.38
C GLU A 261 36.86 22.15 24.48
N LYS A 262 36.36 22.58 25.65
CA LYS A 262 35.84 23.93 25.87
C LYS A 262 36.83 25.07 25.57
N ASP A 263 38.12 24.75 25.54
CA ASP A 263 39.20 25.74 25.41
C ASP A 263 39.79 25.80 23.98
N ASN A 264 39.28 25.00 23.03
CA ASN A 264 39.83 25.02 21.67
C ASN A 264 39.37 26.31 20.95
N ALA A 265 40.36 27.12 20.52
CA ALA A 265 40.10 28.28 19.68
C ALA A 265 39.69 27.84 18.27
N LEU A 266 38.67 28.49 17.74
CA LEU A 266 38.15 28.26 16.40
C LEU A 266 39.04 28.94 15.36
N GLU A 267 39.31 28.23 14.26
CA GLU A 267 40.16 28.72 13.16
C GLU A 267 39.34 28.89 11.89
N GLU A 268 39.84 29.74 10.98
CA GLU A 268 39.28 29.86 9.65
C GLU A 268 39.24 28.49 8.94
N GLY A 269 38.11 28.17 8.32
CA GLY A 269 37.92 26.91 7.61
C GLY A 269 37.47 25.73 8.50
N ASP A 270 37.35 25.92 9.81
CA ASP A 270 36.79 24.93 10.72
C ASP A 270 35.34 24.65 10.35
N ILE A 271 34.93 23.38 10.39
CA ILE A 271 33.56 22.95 10.19
C ILE A 271 33.02 22.44 11.54
N LEU A 272 32.00 23.11 12.05
CA LEU A 272 31.30 22.73 13.28
C LEU A 272 30.07 21.91 12.93
N LEU A 273 29.94 20.74 13.51
CA LEU A 273 28.70 19.99 13.48
C LEU A 273 27.80 20.49 14.62
N ILE A 274 26.79 21.30 14.29
CA ILE A 274 25.90 21.89 15.29
C ILE A 274 24.54 21.19 15.27
N ARG A 275 23.97 21.04 16.47
CA ARG A 275 22.66 20.46 16.72
C ARG A 275 21.79 21.45 17.46
N GLY A 276 20.62 21.80 16.91
CA GLY A 276 19.69 22.75 17.52
C GLY A 276 18.44 22.99 16.70
N ASP A 277 17.61 23.92 17.20
CA ASP A 277 16.41 24.38 16.49
C ASP A 277 16.77 25.09 15.18
N LEU A 278 16.03 24.79 14.10
CA LEU A 278 16.30 25.37 12.78
C LEU A 278 16.24 26.90 12.79
N ASN A 279 15.29 27.49 13.50
CA ASN A 279 15.15 28.95 13.57
C ASN A 279 16.35 29.58 14.27
N LYS A 280 16.85 28.95 15.33
CA LYS A 280 18.06 29.37 16.05
C LYS A 280 19.32 29.21 15.20
N ILE A 281 19.41 28.13 14.40
CA ILE A 281 20.53 27.92 13.48
C ILE A 281 20.53 28.98 12.36
N LEU A 282 19.34 29.32 11.81
CA LEU A 282 19.18 30.36 10.80
C LEU A 282 19.40 31.78 11.37
N GLU A 283 19.07 32.00 12.62
CA GLU A 283 19.36 33.25 13.34
C GLU A 283 20.86 33.45 13.53
N LEU A 284 21.59 32.39 13.91
CA LEU A 284 23.04 32.38 13.99
C LEU A 284 23.73 32.66 12.64
N GLU A 285 23.16 32.16 11.54
CA GLU A 285 23.66 32.43 10.18
C GLU A 285 23.56 33.93 9.84
N ARG A 286 22.45 34.57 10.24
CA ARG A 286 22.18 35.99 9.93
C ARG A 286 22.98 36.95 10.80
N GLU A 287 23.22 36.61 12.07
CA GLU A 287 23.80 37.54 13.05
C GLU A 287 25.31 37.44 13.15
N HIS A 288 25.91 36.28 12.73
CA HIS A 288 27.32 35.98 13.06
C HIS A 288 28.20 35.63 11.88
N ASP A 289 27.78 35.88 10.62
CA ASP A 289 28.53 35.55 9.39
C ASP A 289 29.04 34.09 9.37
N ILE A 290 28.17 33.17 9.76
CA ILE A 290 28.44 31.75 9.76
C ILE A 290 27.82 31.16 8.49
N MET A 291 28.61 30.49 7.63
CA MET A 291 28.09 29.84 6.44
C MET A 291 27.65 28.42 6.75
N ILE A 292 26.36 28.11 6.58
CA ILE A 292 25.88 26.73 6.64
C ILE A 292 26.40 26.00 5.39
N SER A 293 27.40 25.13 5.58
CA SER A 293 28.03 24.38 4.50
C SER A 293 27.38 23.01 4.33
N THR A 294 26.97 22.68 3.10
CA THR A 294 26.77 21.31 2.66
C THR A 294 27.97 20.91 1.81
N ASP A 295 28.46 19.67 1.91
CA ASP A 295 29.66 19.15 1.21
C ASP A 295 29.76 19.40 -0.31
N ALA A 296 28.75 20.00 -0.93
CA ALA A 296 28.68 20.34 -2.34
C ALA A 296 28.97 21.79 -2.66
N ASP A 297 28.87 22.71 -1.70
CA ASP A 297 28.89 24.16 -1.97
C ASP A 297 30.31 24.78 -1.99
N ALA A 298 31.33 23.96 -1.75
CA ALA A 298 32.72 24.43 -1.76
C ALA A 298 33.29 24.71 -3.16
N ARG A 299 32.55 24.44 -4.23
CA ARG A 299 33.04 24.62 -5.61
C ARG A 299 32.27 25.63 -6.49
N ASP A 300 31.07 26.05 -6.10
CA ASP A 300 30.27 27.00 -6.90
C ASP A 300 29.69 28.11 -5.99
N ALA A 301 30.48 29.12 -5.73
CA ALA A 301 30.12 30.29 -4.91
C ALA A 301 29.11 31.26 -5.56
N GLU A 302 28.39 30.84 -6.58
CA GLU A 302 27.42 31.67 -7.35
C GLU A 302 26.03 31.05 -7.51
N VAL A 303 25.64 30.09 -6.66
CA VAL A 303 24.29 29.50 -6.76
C VAL A 303 23.34 30.19 -5.81
N LYS A 304 22.31 30.81 -6.40
CA LYS A 304 21.10 31.38 -5.79
C LYS A 304 20.71 30.62 -4.50
N ARG A 305 20.42 31.35 -3.41
CA ARG A 305 19.80 30.87 -2.17
C ARG A 305 18.54 30.07 -2.53
N VAL A 306 18.68 28.75 -2.64
CA VAL A 306 17.56 27.85 -2.87
C VAL A 306 17.14 27.32 -1.50
N GLU A 307 15.92 27.63 -1.09
CA GLU A 307 15.33 27.09 0.14
C GLU A 307 15.29 25.57 0.08
N MET A 308 16.10 24.90 0.89
CA MET A 308 16.08 23.45 1.03
C MET A 308 15.08 23.03 2.10
N THR A 309 14.18 22.15 1.75
CA THR A 309 13.12 21.64 2.62
C THR A 309 13.36 20.16 2.94
N VAL A 310 13.00 19.75 4.16
CA VAL A 310 13.01 18.34 4.58
C VAL A 310 11.63 17.76 4.43
N PHE A 311 11.54 16.57 3.84
CA PHE A 311 10.26 15.89 3.63
C PHE A 311 10.41 14.37 3.74
N GLU A 312 9.30 13.68 3.95
CA GLU A 312 9.26 12.23 4.12
C GLU A 312 8.75 11.55 2.85
N LEU A 313 9.51 10.56 2.38
CA LEU A 313 9.15 9.69 1.27
C LEU A 313 8.96 8.27 1.77
N MET A 314 7.87 7.63 1.44
CA MET A 314 7.69 6.20 1.67
C MET A 314 7.98 5.44 0.37
N VAL A 315 8.76 4.36 0.47
CA VAL A 315 9.01 3.45 -0.66
C VAL A 315 7.70 2.77 -1.03
N ALA A 316 7.26 2.98 -2.27
CA ALA A 316 5.99 2.43 -2.78
C ALA A 316 6.05 0.90 -2.89
N PRO A 317 4.90 0.20 -2.85
CA PRO A 317 4.83 -1.25 -2.94
C PRO A 317 5.49 -1.83 -4.20
N ASP A 318 5.34 -1.13 -5.33
CA ASP A 318 5.82 -1.57 -6.64
C ASP A 318 7.10 -0.83 -7.06
N SER A 319 7.83 -0.28 -6.08
CA SER A 319 9.04 0.48 -6.33
C SER A 319 10.16 -0.41 -6.89
N PRO A 320 10.78 -0.07 -8.03
CA PRO A 320 11.94 -0.79 -8.57
C PRO A 320 13.19 -0.60 -7.70
N LEU A 321 13.10 0.23 -6.66
CA LEU A 321 14.17 0.50 -5.70
C LEU A 321 14.22 -0.52 -4.57
N ILE A 322 13.21 -1.37 -4.45
CA ILE A 322 13.18 -2.45 -3.45
C ILE A 322 14.32 -3.42 -3.73
N GLY A 323 15.09 -3.75 -2.66
CA GLY A 323 16.28 -4.59 -2.73
C GLY A 323 17.57 -3.88 -3.16
N ARG A 324 17.50 -2.57 -3.51
CA ARG A 324 18.68 -1.74 -3.77
C ARG A 324 19.09 -0.99 -2.52
N THR A 325 20.39 -0.68 -2.41
CA THR A 325 20.90 0.17 -1.33
C THR A 325 20.73 1.64 -1.66
N ALA A 326 20.71 2.51 -0.64
CA ALA A 326 20.63 3.96 -0.88
C ALA A 326 21.85 4.48 -1.68
N GLN A 327 23.00 3.79 -1.59
CA GLN A 327 24.20 4.09 -2.35
C GLN A 327 24.05 3.75 -3.84
N ASP A 328 23.42 2.61 -4.17
CA ASP A 328 23.17 2.19 -5.56
C ASP A 328 22.19 3.10 -6.30
N ILE A 329 21.32 3.80 -5.58
CA ILE A 329 20.21 4.58 -6.13
C ILE A 329 20.63 6.00 -6.54
N ARG A 330 21.78 6.49 -6.10
CA ARG A 330 22.29 7.85 -6.39
C ARG A 330 21.21 8.93 -6.22
N PHE A 331 20.55 8.97 -5.04
CA PHE A 331 19.42 9.85 -4.75
C PHE A 331 19.64 11.31 -5.13
N ARG A 332 20.88 11.79 -5.01
CA ARG A 332 21.23 13.18 -5.34
C ARG A 332 21.26 13.44 -6.84
N GLU A 333 21.77 12.51 -7.63
CA GLU A 333 21.91 12.63 -9.08
C GLU A 333 20.58 12.38 -9.79
N ASP A 334 19.87 11.32 -9.39
CA ASP A 334 18.66 10.87 -10.08
C ASP A 334 17.40 11.63 -9.63
N TYR A 335 17.35 12.02 -8.34
CA TYR A 335 16.14 12.60 -7.74
C TYR A 335 16.34 14.01 -7.18
N GLY A 336 17.57 14.53 -7.12
CA GLY A 336 17.88 15.86 -6.59
C GLY A 336 17.68 15.99 -5.08
N VAL A 337 17.72 14.90 -4.34
CA VAL A 337 17.50 14.86 -2.88
C VAL A 337 18.58 14.05 -2.18
N SER A 338 18.84 14.40 -0.93
CA SER A 338 19.76 13.66 -0.06
C SER A 338 18.98 12.95 1.04
N VAL A 339 19.29 11.67 1.29
CA VAL A 339 18.65 10.85 2.33
C VAL A 339 19.44 10.99 3.63
N PHE A 340 18.74 11.30 4.75
CA PHE A 340 19.37 11.46 6.07
C PHE A 340 19.03 10.37 7.05
N ALA A 341 17.82 9.83 6.95
CA ALA A 341 17.35 8.81 7.87
C ALA A 341 16.42 7.84 7.13
N LEU A 342 16.41 6.61 7.61
CA LEU A 342 15.49 5.56 7.19
C LEU A 342 14.76 5.05 8.42
N GLN A 343 13.44 5.03 8.35
CA GLN A 343 12.61 4.40 9.36
C GLN A 343 12.03 3.09 8.80
N ARG A 344 12.27 2.02 9.51
CA ARG A 344 11.71 0.69 9.21
C ARG A 344 11.06 0.11 10.46
N ARG A 345 9.79 -0.29 10.38
CA ARG A 345 9.06 -0.93 11.48
C ARG A 345 9.13 -0.14 12.80
N GLY A 346 9.02 1.19 12.73
CA GLY A 346 9.10 2.07 13.90
C GLY A 346 10.48 2.21 14.54
N ARG A 347 11.54 1.65 13.95
CA ARG A 347 12.94 1.84 14.37
C ARG A 347 13.65 2.77 13.40
N HIS A 348 14.40 3.71 13.96
CA HIS A 348 15.17 4.68 13.20
C HIS A 348 16.57 4.15 12.96
N HIS A 349 17.01 4.18 11.71
CA HIS A 349 18.38 3.93 11.29
C HIS A 349 18.97 5.26 10.85
N GLN A 350 19.96 5.78 11.60
CA GLN A 350 20.69 7.02 11.29
C GLN A 350 22.16 6.75 10.95
N ARG A 351 22.65 5.53 11.22
CA ARG A 351 23.99 5.08 10.84
C ARG A 351 23.84 3.95 9.81
N ASP A 352 24.77 3.92 8.86
CA ASP A 352 24.87 2.88 7.81
C ASP A 352 23.63 2.79 6.89
N ILE A 353 22.94 3.94 6.63
CA ILE A 353 21.78 3.98 5.73
C ILE A 353 22.19 3.62 4.30
N THR A 354 23.42 3.94 3.93
CA THR A 354 23.97 3.73 2.58
C THR A 354 23.95 2.27 2.15
N ASP A 355 24.20 1.35 3.10
CA ASP A 355 24.33 -0.09 2.85
C ASP A 355 23.02 -0.87 3.11
N LEU A 356 21.97 -0.19 3.57
CA LEU A 356 20.68 -0.82 3.82
C LEU A 356 19.88 -0.97 2.51
N GLU A 357 19.54 -2.20 2.16
CA GLU A 357 18.59 -2.48 1.09
C GLU A 357 17.22 -1.89 1.43
N LEU A 358 16.65 -1.10 0.53
CA LEU A 358 15.31 -0.55 0.68
C LEU A 358 14.25 -1.66 0.61
N ARG A 359 13.22 -1.51 1.43
CA ARG A 359 12.05 -2.40 1.47
C ARG A 359 10.77 -1.59 1.30
N MET A 360 9.75 -2.26 0.84
CA MET A 360 8.42 -1.69 0.76
C MET A 360 7.98 -1.12 2.12
N GLY A 361 7.43 0.10 2.10
CA GLY A 361 6.96 0.77 3.32
C GLY A 361 8.06 1.40 4.18
N ASP A 362 9.34 1.37 3.77
CA ASP A 362 10.39 2.16 4.40
C ASP A 362 10.11 3.65 4.22
N ILE A 363 10.27 4.42 5.28
CA ILE A 363 10.14 5.88 5.24
C ILE A 363 11.53 6.48 5.22
N LEU A 364 11.81 7.24 4.17
CA LEU A 364 13.06 7.96 3.97
C LEU A 364 12.83 9.43 4.36
N LEU A 365 13.66 9.96 5.24
CA LEU A 365 13.75 11.39 5.49
C LEU A 365 14.76 11.98 4.48
N VAL A 366 14.27 12.86 3.62
CA VAL A 366 15.09 13.43 2.54
C VAL A 366 15.09 14.95 2.58
N ARG A 367 16.17 15.55 2.09
CA ARG A 367 16.34 16.99 1.93
C ARG A 367 16.52 17.33 0.46
N GLY A 368 15.79 18.32 -0.01
CA GLY A 368 15.89 18.80 -1.37
C GLY A 368 15.19 20.13 -1.57
N THR A 369 15.25 20.64 -2.80
CA THR A 369 14.54 21.86 -3.20
C THR A 369 13.05 21.58 -3.41
N MET A 370 12.21 22.63 -3.34
CA MET A 370 10.78 22.50 -3.69
C MET A 370 10.59 22.03 -5.14
N GLU A 371 11.54 22.33 -6.03
CA GLU A 371 11.53 21.85 -7.41
C GLU A 371 11.82 20.33 -7.50
N ALA A 372 12.79 19.83 -6.73
CA ALA A 372 13.06 18.40 -6.61
C ALA A 372 11.85 17.66 -6.03
N LEU A 373 11.19 18.24 -5.03
CA LEU A 373 9.96 17.72 -4.45
C LEU A 373 8.84 17.61 -5.49
N ALA A 374 8.67 18.66 -6.32
CA ALA A 374 7.68 18.65 -7.40
C ALA A 374 7.97 17.55 -8.44
N LYS A 375 9.24 17.28 -8.74
CA LYS A 375 9.66 16.18 -9.62
C LYS A 375 9.39 14.82 -8.97
N LEU A 376 9.72 14.64 -7.68
CA LEU A 376 9.50 13.40 -6.95
C LEU A 376 8.04 12.97 -6.88
N ARG A 377 7.09 13.91 -6.91
CA ARG A 377 5.66 13.61 -7.01
C ARG A 377 5.26 12.86 -8.29
N GLY A 378 6.05 12.98 -9.34
CA GLY A 378 5.84 12.28 -10.62
C GLY A 378 6.41 10.85 -10.65
N TYR A 379 7.20 10.48 -9.66
CA TYR A 379 7.81 9.17 -9.58
C TYR A 379 6.93 8.20 -8.78
N ARG A 380 6.76 6.98 -9.29
CA ARG A 380 5.97 5.92 -8.63
C ARG A 380 6.73 5.20 -7.54
N GLU A 381 8.01 5.37 -7.53
CA GLU A 381 8.93 4.75 -6.60
C GLU A 381 8.67 5.17 -5.16
N PHE A 382 8.06 6.35 -4.98
CA PHE A 382 7.85 6.95 -3.67
C PHE A 382 6.43 7.47 -3.48
N ILE A 383 5.96 7.41 -2.24
CA ILE A 383 4.75 8.10 -1.77
C ILE A 383 5.20 9.22 -0.84
N LEU A 384 4.88 10.46 -1.18
CA LEU A 384 5.19 11.61 -0.35
C LEU A 384 4.24 11.65 0.85
N LEU A 385 4.79 11.67 2.07
CA LEU A 385 4.01 11.66 3.32
C LEU A 385 3.75 13.06 3.89
N GLU A 386 4.65 14.02 3.68
CA GLU A 386 4.48 15.43 4.10
C GLU A 386 4.39 16.37 2.90
N GLY A 387 3.57 17.42 3.00
CA GLY A 387 3.46 18.48 2.00
C GLY A 387 2.39 18.25 0.94
N VAL A 388 1.24 17.70 1.29
CA VAL A 388 0.09 17.49 0.39
C VAL A 388 -0.68 18.79 0.15
N HIS A 389 -0.01 19.81 -0.40
CA HIS A 389 -0.74 20.90 -1.03
C HIS A 389 -0.11 21.17 -2.38
N ASP A 390 -0.79 20.70 -3.44
CA ASP A 390 -0.59 20.88 -4.88
C ASP A 390 -0.04 19.65 -5.64
N GLN A 391 -0.80 18.55 -5.61
CA GLN A 391 -0.95 17.80 -6.86
C GLN A 391 -1.56 18.78 -7.86
N VAL A 392 -1.13 18.77 -9.13
CA VAL A 392 -1.85 19.46 -10.22
C VAL A 392 -3.21 18.77 -10.33
N ILE A 393 -4.11 19.16 -9.44
CA ILE A 393 -5.46 18.63 -9.34
C ILE A 393 -6.24 19.32 -10.45
N GLU A 394 -6.50 18.60 -11.51
CA GLU A 394 -7.34 19.10 -12.59
C GLU A 394 -8.83 19.01 -12.16
N ARG A 395 -9.20 19.81 -11.16
CA ARG A 395 -10.56 19.81 -10.58
C ARG A 395 -11.67 19.99 -11.61
N HIS A 396 -11.39 20.67 -12.72
CA HIS A 396 -12.34 20.87 -13.81
C HIS A 396 -12.69 19.57 -14.55
N LYS A 397 -11.84 18.52 -14.45
CA LYS A 397 -12.08 17.20 -15.05
C LYS A 397 -12.75 16.21 -14.09
N ALA A 398 -12.91 16.56 -12.82
CA ALA A 398 -13.56 15.71 -11.82
C ALA A 398 -14.98 15.27 -12.21
N PRO A 399 -15.87 16.14 -12.75
CA PRO A 399 -17.21 15.73 -13.16
C PRO A 399 -17.17 14.69 -14.30
N LEU A 400 -16.20 14.79 -15.23
CA LEU A 400 -16.06 13.81 -16.32
C LEU A 400 -15.63 12.44 -15.80
N ALA A 401 -14.62 12.39 -14.92
CA ALA A 401 -14.16 11.14 -14.31
C ALA A 401 -15.29 10.49 -13.49
N LEU A 402 -15.94 11.27 -12.64
CA LEU A 402 -17.04 10.77 -11.80
C LEU A 402 -18.24 10.33 -12.66
N GLY A 403 -18.64 11.13 -13.66
CA GLY A 403 -19.74 10.82 -14.57
C GLY A 403 -19.52 9.52 -15.35
N THR A 404 -18.28 9.29 -15.83
CA THR A 404 -17.91 8.05 -16.52
C THR A 404 -18.04 6.85 -15.60
N ILE A 405 -17.56 6.93 -14.37
CA ILE A 405 -17.65 5.81 -13.42
C ILE A 405 -19.10 5.57 -13.01
N LEU A 406 -19.87 6.61 -12.73
CA LEU A 406 -21.30 6.46 -12.43
C LEU A 406 -22.07 5.83 -13.59
N ALA A 407 -21.73 6.19 -14.84
CA ALA A 407 -22.32 5.57 -16.02
C ALA A 407 -21.94 4.08 -16.12
N ILE A 408 -20.67 3.71 -15.91
CA ILE A 408 -20.21 2.31 -15.89
C ILE A 408 -20.98 1.53 -14.82
N VAL A 409 -21.01 2.04 -13.59
CA VAL A 409 -21.69 1.40 -12.46
C VAL A 409 -23.20 1.25 -12.75
N GLY A 410 -23.85 2.29 -13.27
CA GLY A 410 -25.27 2.27 -13.62
C GLY A 410 -25.57 1.23 -14.71
N LEU A 411 -24.84 1.28 -15.84
CA LEU A 411 -25.04 0.34 -16.94
C LEU A 411 -24.74 -1.11 -16.55
N ALA A 412 -23.72 -1.33 -15.72
CA ALA A 412 -23.40 -2.66 -15.18
C ALA A 412 -24.48 -3.15 -14.20
N ALA A 413 -25.04 -2.26 -13.39
CA ALA A 413 -26.11 -2.59 -12.44
C ALA A 413 -27.40 -3.05 -13.14
N PHE A 414 -27.72 -2.46 -14.30
CA PHE A 414 -28.86 -2.86 -15.11
C PHE A 414 -28.56 -4.05 -16.05
N GLY A 415 -27.33 -4.60 -16.04
CA GLY A 415 -26.94 -5.72 -16.88
C GLY A 415 -26.95 -5.43 -18.38
N VAL A 416 -26.80 -4.14 -18.78
CA VAL A 416 -26.90 -3.72 -20.20
C VAL A 416 -25.71 -4.27 -21.00
N PHE A 417 -24.51 -4.26 -20.41
CA PHE A 417 -23.29 -4.81 -21.01
C PHE A 417 -22.40 -5.45 -19.93
N PRO A 418 -21.55 -6.43 -20.30
CA PRO A 418 -20.53 -6.99 -19.42
C PRO A 418 -19.62 -5.90 -18.85
N ILE A 419 -19.23 -6.04 -17.59
CA ILE A 419 -18.38 -5.04 -16.90
C ILE A 419 -17.03 -4.83 -17.59
N SER A 420 -16.49 -5.85 -18.24
CA SER A 420 -15.24 -5.78 -19.02
C SER A 420 -15.33 -4.78 -20.16
N VAL A 421 -16.44 -4.82 -20.92
CA VAL A 421 -16.70 -3.91 -22.04
C VAL A 421 -16.88 -2.49 -21.53
N LEU A 422 -17.69 -2.32 -20.48
CA LEU A 422 -17.97 -1.01 -19.89
C LEU A 422 -16.71 -0.37 -19.32
N ALA A 423 -15.89 -1.14 -18.58
CA ALA A 423 -14.65 -0.64 -17.98
C ALA A 423 -13.63 -0.25 -19.05
N LEU A 424 -13.46 -1.07 -20.09
CA LEU A 424 -12.54 -0.77 -21.19
C LEU A 424 -12.99 0.46 -21.97
N THR A 425 -14.28 0.55 -22.29
CA THR A 425 -14.86 1.72 -22.99
C THR A 425 -14.70 2.98 -22.15
N GLY A 426 -14.99 2.92 -20.85
CA GLY A 426 -14.81 4.05 -19.94
C GLY A 426 -13.37 4.50 -19.83
N ALA A 427 -12.42 3.57 -19.74
CA ALA A 427 -10.99 3.87 -19.73
C ALA A 427 -10.57 4.57 -21.03
N ALA A 428 -11.00 4.08 -22.18
CA ALA A 428 -10.74 4.70 -23.49
C ALA A 428 -11.35 6.11 -23.59
N LEU A 429 -12.58 6.30 -23.15
CA LEU A 429 -13.24 7.61 -23.11
C LEU A 429 -12.49 8.62 -22.26
N LEU A 430 -12.02 8.23 -21.08
CA LEU A 430 -11.25 9.13 -20.19
C LEU A 430 -9.91 9.55 -20.81
N VAL A 431 -9.27 8.67 -21.58
CA VAL A 431 -8.07 9.00 -22.34
C VAL A 431 -8.41 9.93 -23.50
N MET A 432 -9.48 9.67 -24.28
CA MET A 432 -9.94 10.53 -25.37
C MET A 432 -10.34 11.93 -24.88
N MET A 433 -11.01 12.02 -23.73
CA MET A 433 -11.38 13.29 -23.08
C MET A 433 -10.18 13.98 -22.39
N LYS A 434 -8.96 13.43 -22.54
CA LYS A 434 -7.72 13.96 -21.96
C LYS A 434 -7.76 14.11 -20.43
N VAL A 435 -8.59 13.32 -19.75
CA VAL A 435 -8.55 13.21 -18.27
C VAL A 435 -7.26 12.54 -17.84
N LEU A 436 -6.82 11.53 -18.62
CA LEU A 436 -5.50 10.91 -18.49
C LEU A 436 -4.76 11.02 -19.82
N THR A 437 -3.43 11.14 -19.76
CA THR A 437 -2.63 10.91 -20.97
C THR A 437 -2.52 9.40 -21.24
N PRO A 438 -2.32 8.95 -22.49
CA PRO A 438 -2.07 7.54 -22.78
C PRO A 438 -0.93 6.95 -21.94
N ARG A 439 0.13 7.74 -21.75
CA ARG A 439 1.27 7.35 -20.90
C ARG A 439 0.86 7.10 -19.44
N ASP A 440 0.01 7.97 -18.88
CA ASP A 440 -0.49 7.82 -17.50
C ASP A 440 -1.43 6.62 -17.39
N ALA A 441 -2.29 6.40 -18.39
CA ALA A 441 -3.17 5.25 -18.44
C ALA A 441 -2.38 3.92 -18.43
N TYR A 442 -1.37 3.77 -19.31
CA TYR A 442 -0.52 2.57 -19.30
C TYR A 442 0.30 2.43 -18.01
N ARG A 443 0.77 3.55 -17.47
CA ARG A 443 1.49 3.54 -16.18
C ARG A 443 0.60 3.22 -14.98
N SER A 444 -0.70 3.44 -15.05
CA SER A 444 -1.63 3.13 -13.96
C SER A 444 -1.92 1.65 -13.83
N ILE A 445 -1.62 0.85 -14.86
CA ILE A 445 -1.81 -0.59 -14.84
C ILE A 445 -0.73 -1.24 -13.97
N ASP A 446 -1.15 -2.02 -13.00
CA ASP A 446 -0.28 -2.84 -12.15
C ASP A 446 0.04 -4.16 -12.87
N TRP A 447 1.06 -4.10 -13.76
CA TRP A 447 1.50 -5.24 -14.55
C TRP A 447 1.93 -6.44 -13.71
N PRO A 448 2.66 -6.28 -12.59
CA PRO A 448 2.98 -7.38 -11.69
C PRO A 448 1.76 -8.20 -11.27
N VAL A 449 0.68 -7.53 -10.91
CA VAL A 449 -0.57 -8.20 -10.52
C VAL A 449 -1.19 -8.96 -11.69
N LEU A 450 -1.21 -8.39 -12.90
CA LEU A 450 -1.79 -9.04 -14.06
C LEU A 450 -0.99 -10.30 -14.46
N ILE A 451 0.34 -10.22 -14.44
CA ILE A 451 1.23 -11.36 -14.73
C ILE A 451 1.05 -12.47 -13.68
N LEU A 452 0.97 -12.09 -12.40
CA LEU A 452 0.70 -13.05 -11.33
C LEU A 452 -0.63 -13.79 -11.56
N ILE A 453 -1.69 -13.05 -11.86
CA ILE A 453 -3.01 -13.63 -12.12
C ILE A 453 -2.95 -14.63 -13.30
N ALA A 454 -2.31 -14.24 -14.42
CA ALA A 454 -2.14 -15.12 -15.56
C ALA A 454 -1.40 -16.42 -15.19
N GLY A 455 -0.34 -16.32 -14.39
CA GLY A 455 0.40 -17.47 -13.89
C GLY A 455 -0.43 -18.38 -12.97
N MET A 456 -1.25 -17.78 -12.10
CA MET A 456 -2.12 -18.53 -11.20
C MET A 456 -3.27 -19.22 -11.94
N ILE A 457 -3.82 -18.61 -13.00
CA ILE A 457 -4.81 -19.26 -13.89
C ILE A 457 -4.17 -20.47 -14.58
N ALA A 458 -2.95 -20.32 -15.10
CA ALA A 458 -2.23 -21.44 -15.70
C ALA A 458 -2.00 -22.58 -14.68
N LEU A 459 -1.66 -22.26 -13.43
CA LEU A 459 -1.51 -23.26 -12.36
C LEU A 459 -2.85 -23.95 -12.06
N GLY A 460 -3.95 -23.19 -11.96
CA GLY A 460 -5.30 -23.73 -11.76
C GLY A 460 -5.70 -24.69 -12.89
N ASN A 461 -5.43 -24.33 -14.15
CA ASN A 461 -5.68 -25.19 -15.32
C ASN A 461 -4.83 -26.47 -15.27
N ALA A 462 -3.55 -26.37 -14.87
CA ALA A 462 -2.68 -27.52 -14.70
C ALA A 462 -3.19 -28.46 -13.59
N MET A 463 -3.64 -27.90 -12.46
CA MET A 463 -4.22 -28.69 -11.37
C MET A 463 -5.49 -29.43 -11.82
N GLY A 464 -6.35 -28.79 -12.62
CA GLY A 464 -7.55 -29.42 -13.19
C GLY A 464 -7.19 -30.53 -14.18
N LYS A 465 -6.29 -30.26 -15.14
CA LYS A 465 -5.90 -31.20 -16.19
C LYS A 465 -5.20 -32.44 -15.65
N THR A 466 -4.38 -32.30 -14.62
CA THR A 466 -3.63 -33.40 -14.00
C THR A 466 -4.42 -34.23 -13.01
N GLY A 467 -5.62 -33.79 -12.60
CA GLY A 467 -6.41 -34.40 -11.52
C GLY A 467 -5.93 -34.02 -10.11
N ALA A 468 -5.03 -33.03 -9.97
CA ALA A 468 -4.57 -32.58 -8.66
C ALA A 468 -5.72 -31.94 -7.84
N LEU A 469 -6.65 -31.24 -8.51
CA LEU A 469 -7.85 -30.71 -7.85
C LEU A 469 -8.76 -31.82 -7.31
N ASP A 470 -8.92 -32.93 -8.07
CA ASP A 470 -9.75 -34.07 -7.67
C ASP A 470 -9.23 -34.70 -6.37
N ILE A 471 -7.92 -34.94 -6.29
CA ILE A 471 -7.26 -35.50 -5.10
C ILE A 471 -7.43 -34.57 -3.89
N ALA A 472 -7.29 -33.24 -4.10
CA ALA A 472 -7.48 -32.27 -3.02
C ALA A 472 -8.94 -32.25 -2.52
N ALA A 473 -9.90 -32.31 -3.46
CA ALA A 473 -11.32 -32.33 -3.15
C ALA A 473 -11.74 -33.65 -2.48
N GLU A 474 -11.30 -34.81 -3.00
CA GLU A 474 -11.54 -36.12 -2.39
C GLU A 474 -10.99 -36.21 -0.97
N GLY A 475 -9.77 -35.69 -0.75
CA GLY A 475 -9.17 -35.60 0.58
C GLY A 475 -10.01 -34.78 1.56
N LEU A 476 -10.56 -33.66 1.11
CA LEU A 476 -11.40 -32.81 1.93
C LEU A 476 -12.78 -33.42 2.17
N VAL A 477 -13.43 -33.92 1.12
CA VAL A 477 -14.75 -34.58 1.24
C VAL A 477 -14.65 -35.87 2.05
N GLY A 478 -13.59 -36.68 1.88
CA GLY A 478 -13.36 -37.89 2.66
C GLY A 478 -13.22 -37.62 4.16
N THR A 479 -12.70 -36.46 4.55
CA THR A 479 -12.51 -36.09 5.96
C THR A 479 -13.73 -35.37 6.55
N VAL A 480 -14.35 -34.47 5.80
CA VAL A 480 -15.37 -33.52 6.31
C VAL A 480 -16.71 -33.66 5.60
N GLY A 481 -16.77 -34.20 4.40
CA GLY A 481 -18.00 -34.28 3.58
C GLY A 481 -19.14 -35.04 4.25
N GLN A 482 -18.81 -36.03 5.12
CA GLN A 482 -19.82 -36.75 5.90
C GLN A 482 -20.58 -35.87 6.91
N LEU A 483 -20.05 -34.68 7.25
CA LEU A 483 -20.68 -33.72 8.14
C LEU A 483 -21.69 -32.79 7.44
N GLY A 484 -21.88 -32.99 6.14
CA GLY A 484 -22.83 -32.25 5.30
C GLY A 484 -22.27 -30.95 4.70
N PRO A 485 -22.99 -30.37 3.70
CA PRO A 485 -22.49 -29.26 2.89
C PRO A 485 -22.25 -27.99 3.72
N ASN A 486 -23.05 -27.71 4.72
CA ASN A 486 -22.86 -26.54 5.59
C ASN A 486 -21.51 -26.59 6.33
N VAL A 487 -21.18 -27.70 6.98
CA VAL A 487 -19.93 -27.82 7.74
C VAL A 487 -18.72 -27.79 6.79
N THR A 488 -18.85 -28.44 5.64
CA THR A 488 -17.82 -28.38 4.58
C THR A 488 -17.59 -26.95 4.11
N LEU A 489 -18.64 -26.15 3.91
CA LEU A 489 -18.56 -24.74 3.55
C LEU A 489 -17.82 -23.93 4.62
N TRP A 490 -18.11 -24.14 5.92
CA TRP A 490 -17.42 -23.45 7.00
C TRP A 490 -15.92 -23.76 6.99
N ILE A 491 -15.54 -25.01 6.93
CA ILE A 491 -14.15 -25.42 6.92
C ILE A 491 -13.43 -24.87 5.69
N PHE A 492 -14.06 -24.98 4.54
CA PHE A 492 -13.51 -24.46 3.28
C PHE A 492 -13.34 -22.94 3.31
N TYR A 493 -14.30 -22.19 3.86
CA TYR A 493 -14.19 -20.74 4.06
C TYR A 493 -12.95 -20.39 4.90
N PHE A 494 -12.78 -21.03 6.06
CA PHE A 494 -11.66 -20.72 6.94
C PHE A 494 -10.31 -21.19 6.39
N ILE A 495 -10.27 -22.28 5.61
CA ILE A 495 -9.07 -22.67 4.86
C ILE A 495 -8.72 -21.59 3.82
N THR A 496 -9.69 -21.14 3.04
CA THR A 496 -9.49 -20.08 2.04
C THR A 496 -9.04 -18.76 2.70
N ALA A 497 -9.66 -18.38 3.81
CA ALA A 497 -9.27 -17.20 4.57
C ALA A 497 -7.83 -17.31 5.11
N ALA A 498 -7.46 -18.46 5.68
CA ALA A 498 -6.11 -18.71 6.16
C ALA A 498 -5.08 -18.67 5.01
N LEU A 499 -5.41 -19.26 3.87
CA LEU A 499 -4.57 -19.20 2.68
C LEU A 499 -4.39 -17.77 2.19
N SER A 500 -5.46 -16.97 2.14
CA SER A 500 -5.42 -15.55 1.75
C SER A 500 -4.54 -14.70 2.68
N LEU A 501 -4.47 -15.03 3.98
CA LEU A 501 -3.55 -14.37 4.91
C LEU A 501 -2.07 -14.67 4.63
N LEU A 502 -1.77 -15.77 3.93
CA LEU A 502 -0.40 -16.22 3.64
C LEU A 502 0.07 -15.82 2.24
N ILE A 503 -0.76 -15.96 1.20
CA ILE A 503 -0.36 -15.85 -0.20
C ILE A 503 -1.00 -14.66 -0.96
N LEU A 504 -1.60 -13.71 -0.28
CA LEU A 504 -2.41 -12.63 -0.84
C LEU A 504 -3.79 -13.11 -1.35
N ASN A 505 -4.71 -12.15 -1.46
CA ASN A 505 -6.11 -12.41 -1.79
C ASN A 505 -6.35 -12.96 -3.22
N LYS A 506 -5.60 -12.46 -4.21
CA LYS A 506 -5.81 -12.82 -5.63
C LYS A 506 -5.40 -14.26 -5.94
N PRO A 507 -4.18 -14.71 -5.57
CA PRO A 507 -3.80 -16.12 -5.71
C PRO A 507 -4.74 -17.07 -4.96
N ALA A 508 -5.15 -16.72 -3.74
CA ALA A 508 -6.09 -17.53 -2.97
C ALA A 508 -7.44 -17.68 -3.69
N ALA A 509 -7.98 -16.58 -4.24
CA ALA A 509 -9.22 -16.60 -5.00
C ALA A 509 -9.12 -17.52 -6.25
N VAL A 510 -8.03 -17.43 -7.02
CA VAL A 510 -7.86 -18.24 -8.24
C VAL A 510 -7.72 -19.72 -7.92
N LEU A 511 -6.99 -20.08 -6.86
CA LEU A 511 -6.78 -21.49 -6.48
C LEU A 511 -8.02 -22.12 -5.85
N CYS A 512 -8.69 -21.38 -4.96
CA CYS A 512 -9.80 -21.93 -4.20
C CYS A 512 -11.11 -21.95 -4.98
N THR A 513 -11.31 -21.10 -5.99
CA THR A 513 -12.58 -21.10 -6.75
C THR A 513 -12.84 -22.42 -7.48
N PRO A 514 -11.92 -22.98 -8.29
CA PRO A 514 -12.13 -24.28 -8.93
C PRO A 514 -12.28 -25.41 -7.90
N LEU A 515 -11.52 -25.36 -6.80
CA LEU A 515 -11.63 -26.35 -5.72
C LEU A 515 -13.01 -26.30 -5.04
N GLY A 516 -13.55 -25.10 -4.79
CA GLY A 516 -14.88 -24.93 -4.21
C GLY A 516 -16.00 -25.47 -5.12
N ILE A 517 -15.87 -25.26 -6.44
CA ILE A 517 -16.80 -25.80 -7.43
C ILE A 517 -16.77 -27.32 -7.44
N LEU A 518 -15.57 -27.90 -7.40
CA LEU A 518 -15.40 -29.35 -7.40
C LEU A 518 -15.93 -29.99 -6.11
N LEU A 519 -15.70 -29.35 -4.96
CA LEU A 519 -16.29 -29.79 -3.67
C LEU A 519 -17.81 -29.82 -3.75
N ALA A 520 -18.46 -28.78 -4.30
CA ALA A 520 -19.90 -28.73 -4.47
C ALA A 520 -20.40 -29.88 -5.38
N THR A 521 -19.69 -30.11 -6.50
CA THR A 521 -20.00 -31.20 -7.43
C THR A 521 -19.92 -32.58 -6.74
N GLN A 522 -18.88 -32.84 -5.95
CA GLN A 522 -18.72 -34.09 -5.21
C GLN A 522 -19.77 -34.27 -4.09
N LEU A 523 -20.24 -33.17 -3.50
CA LEU A 523 -21.31 -33.18 -2.50
C LEU A 523 -22.71 -33.24 -3.12
N GLY A 524 -22.81 -33.10 -4.47
CA GLY A 524 -24.09 -33.10 -5.19
C GLY A 524 -24.96 -31.87 -4.93
N VAL A 525 -24.33 -30.70 -4.64
CA VAL A 525 -24.99 -29.43 -4.32
C VAL A 525 -24.59 -28.33 -5.31
N ASP A 526 -25.31 -27.19 -5.28
CA ASP A 526 -24.96 -26.02 -6.10
C ASP A 526 -23.59 -25.46 -5.71
N GLY A 527 -22.80 -25.06 -6.72
CA GLY A 527 -21.45 -24.50 -6.51
C GLY A 527 -21.46 -23.04 -6.07
N LYS A 528 -22.57 -22.32 -6.27
CA LYS A 528 -22.65 -20.88 -5.98
C LYS A 528 -22.29 -20.52 -4.54
N PRO A 529 -22.76 -21.22 -3.50
CA PRO A 529 -22.36 -20.96 -2.11
C PRO A 529 -20.85 -21.05 -1.90
N PHE A 530 -20.18 -22.05 -2.48
CA PHE A 530 -18.75 -22.23 -2.35
C PHE A 530 -17.96 -21.15 -3.09
N ILE A 531 -18.43 -20.74 -4.28
CA ILE A 531 -17.86 -19.62 -5.05
C ILE A 531 -17.92 -18.32 -4.23
N MET A 532 -19.08 -18.03 -3.64
CA MET A 532 -19.27 -16.85 -2.80
C MET A 532 -18.45 -16.91 -1.51
N ALA A 533 -18.30 -18.10 -0.92
CA ALA A 533 -17.41 -18.31 0.23
C ALA A 533 -15.97 -17.94 -0.09
N VAL A 534 -15.45 -18.36 -1.26
CA VAL A 534 -14.11 -17.97 -1.71
C VAL A 534 -13.98 -16.47 -1.88
N ALA A 535 -14.93 -15.82 -2.52
CA ALA A 535 -14.89 -14.39 -2.78
C ALA A 535 -14.79 -13.56 -1.49
N PHE A 536 -15.64 -13.87 -0.49
CA PHE A 536 -15.61 -13.18 0.80
C PHE A 536 -14.40 -13.56 1.65
N ALA A 537 -14.02 -14.84 1.71
CA ALA A 537 -12.87 -15.30 2.48
C ALA A 537 -11.56 -14.70 1.95
N ALA A 538 -11.37 -14.67 0.63
CA ALA A 538 -10.19 -14.06 0.03
C ALA A 538 -10.13 -12.53 0.22
N SER A 539 -11.30 -11.86 0.25
CA SER A 539 -11.37 -10.39 0.33
C SER A 539 -11.18 -9.82 1.74
N THR A 540 -11.21 -10.65 2.79
CA THR A 540 -11.20 -10.22 4.19
C THR A 540 -9.91 -10.59 4.94
N ALA A 541 -8.74 -10.54 4.29
CA ALA A 541 -7.44 -10.88 4.88
C ALA A 541 -6.89 -9.74 5.76
N MET A 542 -7.46 -9.55 6.97
CA MET A 542 -7.14 -8.43 7.89
C MET A 542 -6.12 -8.78 8.97
N ALA A 543 -5.91 -10.07 9.26
CA ALA A 543 -5.10 -10.50 10.41
C ALA A 543 -3.59 -10.45 10.18
N THR A 544 -3.14 -10.16 8.95
CA THR A 544 -1.70 -10.04 8.65
C THR A 544 -1.42 -8.78 7.82
N PRO A 545 -0.24 -8.17 7.98
CA PRO A 545 0.15 -7.06 7.12
C PRO A 545 0.34 -7.49 5.66
N MET A 546 0.74 -8.74 5.41
CA MET A 546 1.03 -9.27 4.08
C MET A 546 -0.22 -9.74 3.33
N GLY A 547 -1.33 -10.04 4.03
CA GLY A 547 -2.55 -10.57 3.41
C GLY A 547 -3.23 -9.60 2.43
N TYR A 548 -2.97 -8.30 2.57
CA TYR A 548 -3.55 -7.27 1.70
C TYR A 548 -2.61 -6.08 1.49
N GLN A 549 -2.54 -5.55 0.25
CA GLN A 549 -1.65 -4.42 -0.09
C GLN A 549 -1.89 -3.18 0.79
N THR A 550 -3.15 -2.86 1.13
CA THR A 550 -3.46 -1.70 1.95
C THR A 550 -2.95 -1.82 3.39
N ASN A 551 -2.86 -3.05 3.93
CA ASN A 551 -2.27 -3.30 5.23
C ASN A 551 -0.77 -2.97 5.25
N LEU A 552 -0.05 -3.33 4.18
CA LEU A 552 1.36 -2.99 4.03
C LEU A 552 1.59 -1.48 3.91
N LEU A 553 0.70 -0.77 3.21
CA LEU A 553 0.78 0.69 3.07
C LEU A 553 0.67 1.42 4.42
N VAL A 554 -0.20 0.96 5.31
CA VAL A 554 -0.39 1.58 6.62
C VAL A 554 0.60 1.07 7.67
N TYR A 555 1.33 -0.02 7.39
CA TYR A 555 2.21 -0.69 8.34
C TYR A 555 3.34 0.22 8.85
N GLY A 556 4.08 0.85 7.93
CA GLY A 556 5.16 1.79 8.24
C GLY A 556 4.65 3.09 8.86
N PRO A 557 3.76 3.84 8.18
CA PRO A 557 3.23 5.12 8.67
C PRO A 557 2.50 5.02 10.01
N GLY A 558 1.87 3.88 10.30
CA GLY A 558 1.23 3.62 11.59
C GLY A 558 2.17 3.10 12.68
N GLY A 559 3.42 2.78 12.33
CA GLY A 559 4.39 2.21 13.27
C GLY A 559 3.97 0.86 13.84
N TYR A 560 3.16 0.09 13.12
CA TYR A 560 2.62 -1.17 13.60
C TYR A 560 3.65 -2.28 13.66
N ASN A 561 3.38 -3.26 14.53
CA ASN A 561 4.03 -4.57 14.54
C ASN A 561 3.08 -5.63 13.97
N TYR A 562 3.63 -6.76 13.54
CA TYR A 562 2.83 -7.90 13.07
C TYR A 562 1.74 -8.31 14.06
N LYS A 563 2.07 -8.31 15.35
CA LYS A 563 1.12 -8.66 16.43
C LYS A 563 -0.10 -7.73 16.49
N ASP A 564 0.04 -6.47 16.13
CA ASP A 564 -1.06 -5.50 16.17
C ASP A 564 -2.15 -5.89 15.15
N PHE A 565 -1.75 -6.39 13.96
CA PHE A 565 -2.68 -6.93 12.95
C PHE A 565 -3.37 -8.20 13.45
N VAL A 566 -2.63 -9.10 14.09
CA VAL A 566 -3.24 -10.32 14.65
C VAL A 566 -4.26 -9.96 15.73
N TYR A 567 -3.88 -9.13 16.70
CA TYR A 567 -4.77 -8.79 17.81
C TYR A 567 -6.01 -8.01 17.38
N PHE A 568 -5.89 -7.15 16.40
CA PHE A 568 -7.00 -6.31 15.93
C PHE A 568 -7.75 -6.94 14.74
N GLY A 569 -7.04 -7.60 13.81
CA GLY A 569 -7.63 -8.14 12.59
C GLY A 569 -8.21 -9.54 12.74
N LEU A 570 -7.56 -10.45 13.51
CA LEU A 570 -8.03 -11.83 13.63
C LEU A 570 -9.43 -11.95 14.25
N PRO A 571 -9.79 -11.24 15.34
CA PRO A 571 -11.16 -11.27 15.84
C PRO A 571 -12.18 -10.80 14.79
N LEU A 572 -11.85 -9.75 14.04
CA LEU A 572 -12.73 -9.26 12.97
C LEU A 572 -12.89 -10.28 11.84
N ASN A 573 -11.79 -10.94 11.42
CA ASN A 573 -11.84 -12.03 10.43
C ASN A 573 -12.77 -13.17 10.87
N VAL A 574 -12.68 -13.57 12.14
CA VAL A 574 -13.53 -14.63 12.70
C VAL A 574 -14.99 -14.19 12.72
N ILE A 575 -15.29 -12.97 13.18
CA ILE A 575 -16.66 -12.44 13.20
C ILE A 575 -17.24 -12.42 11.79
N ILE A 576 -16.48 -11.90 10.80
CA ILE A 576 -16.92 -11.87 9.41
C ILE A 576 -17.12 -13.28 8.86
N GLY A 577 -16.19 -14.19 9.14
CA GLY A 577 -16.26 -15.59 8.71
C GLY A 577 -17.50 -16.30 9.24
N VAL A 578 -17.82 -16.12 10.51
CA VAL A 578 -19.04 -16.69 11.12
C VAL A 578 -20.31 -16.13 10.45
N ILE A 579 -20.36 -14.82 10.25
CA ILE A 579 -21.49 -14.15 9.58
C ILE A 579 -21.63 -14.65 8.14
N ALA A 580 -20.52 -14.69 7.39
CA ALA A 580 -20.51 -15.13 6.01
C ALA A 580 -20.97 -16.59 5.90
N CYS A 581 -20.39 -17.50 6.67
CA CYS A 581 -20.75 -18.91 6.62
C CYS A 581 -22.19 -19.19 7.05
N TRP A 582 -22.77 -18.35 7.91
CA TRP A 582 -24.16 -18.46 8.30
C TRP A 582 -25.13 -17.92 7.25
N LEU A 583 -24.80 -16.79 6.60
CA LEU A 583 -25.66 -16.10 5.64
C LEU A 583 -25.54 -16.65 4.22
N ILE A 584 -24.39 -17.16 3.81
CA ILE A 584 -24.16 -17.67 2.44
C ILE A 584 -25.21 -18.72 2.05
N PRO A 585 -25.48 -19.79 2.83
CA PRO A 585 -26.48 -20.78 2.45
C PRO A 585 -27.93 -20.26 2.47
N ILE A 586 -28.18 -19.14 3.18
CA ILE A 586 -29.50 -18.51 3.22
C ILE A 586 -29.73 -17.66 1.97
N ILE A 587 -28.68 -16.93 1.51
CA ILE A 587 -28.75 -16.04 0.35
C ILE A 587 -28.61 -16.85 -0.95
N TRP A 588 -27.72 -17.82 -0.95
CA TRP A 588 -27.47 -18.74 -2.06
C TRP A 588 -27.63 -20.19 -1.55
N PRO A 589 -28.82 -20.80 -1.71
CA PRO A 589 -29.07 -22.18 -1.28
C PRO A 589 -28.18 -23.19 -2.00
N PHE A 590 -27.92 -24.32 -1.33
CA PHE A 590 -27.17 -25.44 -1.91
C PHE A 590 -27.95 -26.17 -3.00
#